data_7934052d8fdb60e391aaa7831ba533b8
#
_entry.id   7934052d8fdb60e391aaa7831ba533b8
#
_cell.length_a   1.000
_cell.length_b   1.000
_cell.length_c   1.000
_cell.angle_alpha   90.00
_cell.angle_beta   90.00
_cell.angle_gamma   90.00
#
_symmetry.space_group_name_H-M   'P 1'
#
loop_
_entity.id
_entity.type
_entity.pdbx_description
1 polymer ?
#
loop_
_entity_poly.entity_id
_entity_poly.type
_entity_poly.pdbx_seq_one_letter_code
_entity_poly.pdbx_strand_id
1 'polypeptide(L)'
;MIRKIIQIDEEACNGCGACAAACHEGAIEMVNGKARLLRDDYCDGLGDCLPACPTGAITFVEREAAAYDEKAVQENKRKQKEPCGGVSAHGGCPGHQMHRFDRQTGKPLVAAEIPSQLGQWPCQIKLVPVNAPYFQGAHLLIAADCTAFAYANLHQEFMAGKITLIGCPKLDSVDYSEKLAAIMENNDVQSVTVVRMEVPCCGGLEAAAKNALLRSGKGIPMQVVTISVDGRILSSRAATNP
;
A
#
# COMPACT_ATOMS: atom_id res chain seq x y z
N MET A 1 38.20 8.30 -4.42
CA MET A 1 38.77 7.37 -5.40
C MET A 1 37.77 7.15 -6.54
N ILE A 2 38.24 6.93 -7.77
CA ILE A 2 37.33 6.61 -8.88
C ILE A 2 36.80 5.20 -8.66
N ARG A 3 35.47 5.02 -8.65
CA ARG A 3 34.81 3.73 -8.47
C ARG A 3 33.46 3.68 -9.20
N LYS A 4 33.03 2.49 -9.52
CA LYS A 4 31.71 2.20 -10.08
C LYS A 4 30.66 2.34 -8.98
N ILE A 5 29.64 3.17 -9.22
CA ILE A 5 28.56 3.46 -8.30
C ILE A 5 27.26 3.64 -9.08
N ILE A 6 26.10 3.45 -8.43
CA ILE A 6 24.81 3.70 -9.08
C ILE A 6 24.55 5.22 -9.18
N GLN A 7 23.86 5.59 -10.27
CA GLN A 7 23.20 6.87 -10.44
C GLN A 7 21.72 6.63 -10.72
N ILE A 8 20.87 7.43 -10.09
CA ILE A 8 19.42 7.32 -10.25
C ILE A 8 18.93 8.58 -10.96
N ASP A 9 18.25 8.39 -12.08
CA ASP A 9 17.55 9.45 -12.80
C ASP A 9 16.19 9.67 -12.14
N GLU A 10 16.04 10.79 -11.47
CA GLU A 10 14.81 11.13 -10.77
C GLU A 10 13.64 11.43 -11.73
N GLU A 11 13.91 11.91 -12.96
CA GLU A 11 12.87 12.15 -13.95
C GLU A 11 12.28 10.84 -14.48
N ALA A 12 13.13 9.86 -14.75
CA ALA A 12 12.72 8.52 -15.19
C ALA A 12 12.16 7.65 -14.05
N CYS A 13 12.40 8.01 -12.79
CA CYS A 13 11.92 7.27 -11.62
C CYS A 13 10.40 7.45 -11.43
N ASN A 14 9.65 6.35 -11.39
CA ASN A 14 8.20 6.36 -11.11
C ASN A 14 7.82 6.25 -9.63
N GLY A 15 8.81 6.17 -8.71
CA GLY A 15 8.59 6.13 -7.28
C GLY A 15 8.10 4.77 -6.72
N CYS A 16 8.23 3.67 -7.46
CA CYS A 16 7.73 2.36 -7.02
C CYS A 16 8.44 1.75 -5.80
N GLY A 17 9.66 2.21 -5.46
CA GLY A 17 10.42 1.72 -4.30
C GLY A 17 11.10 0.36 -4.47
N ALA A 18 10.95 -0.31 -5.61
CA ALA A 18 11.50 -1.65 -5.83
C ALA A 18 13.03 -1.70 -5.67
N CYS A 19 13.72 -0.67 -6.13
CA CYS A 19 15.18 -0.56 -5.99
C CYS A 19 15.64 -0.39 -4.53
N ALA A 20 14.87 0.34 -3.72
CA ALA A 20 15.16 0.49 -2.29
C ALA A 20 14.98 -0.84 -1.55
N ALA A 21 13.96 -1.62 -1.92
CA ALA A 21 13.72 -2.95 -1.37
C ALA A 21 14.79 -3.97 -1.81
N ALA A 22 15.32 -3.85 -3.03
CA ALA A 22 16.34 -4.73 -3.58
C ALA A 22 17.78 -4.37 -3.13
N CYS A 23 18.00 -3.19 -2.58
CA CYS A 23 19.31 -2.77 -2.11
C CYS A 23 19.67 -3.45 -0.80
N HIS A 24 20.54 -4.46 -0.83
CA HIS A 24 20.98 -5.17 0.36
C HIS A 24 21.69 -4.26 1.38
N GLU A 25 22.37 -3.21 0.90
CA GLU A 25 23.10 -2.27 1.74
C GLU A 25 22.22 -1.16 2.33
N GLY A 26 20.96 -1.03 1.90
CA GLY A 26 20.08 0.04 2.34
C GLY A 26 20.61 1.43 1.93
N ALA A 27 21.32 1.49 0.80
CA ALA A 27 21.92 2.70 0.27
C ALA A 27 20.93 3.59 -0.48
N ILE A 28 19.72 3.10 -0.78
CA ILE A 28 18.68 3.82 -1.53
C ILE A 28 17.53 4.15 -0.59
N GLU A 29 17.13 5.42 -0.57
CA GLU A 29 15.94 5.88 0.15
C GLU A 29 14.91 6.50 -0.80
N MET A 30 13.67 6.59 -0.33
CA MET A 30 12.58 7.26 -1.04
C MET A 30 12.36 8.66 -0.48
N VAL A 31 12.67 9.68 -1.27
CA VAL A 31 12.49 11.09 -0.90
C VAL A 31 11.47 11.72 -1.84
N ASN A 32 10.40 12.29 -1.32
CA ASN A 32 9.33 12.92 -2.10
C ASN A 32 8.78 12.04 -3.25
N GLY A 33 8.71 10.73 -3.01
CA GLY A 33 8.23 9.76 -4.01
C GLY A 33 9.24 9.40 -5.10
N LYS A 34 10.51 9.77 -4.96
CA LYS A 34 11.60 9.43 -5.88
C LYS A 34 12.70 8.68 -5.14
N ALA A 35 13.33 7.73 -5.81
CA ALA A 35 14.48 7.01 -5.25
C ALA A 35 15.74 7.89 -5.34
N ARG A 36 16.52 7.89 -4.27
CA ARG A 36 17.83 8.59 -4.19
C ARG A 36 18.87 7.74 -3.51
N LEU A 37 20.11 7.87 -3.95
CA LEU A 37 21.25 7.32 -3.23
C LEU A 37 21.50 8.14 -1.96
N LEU A 38 21.45 7.49 -0.80
CA LEU A 38 21.58 8.14 0.50
C LEU A 38 22.98 8.72 0.71
N ARG A 39 24.00 7.88 0.47
CA ARG A 39 25.42 8.21 0.56
C ARG A 39 26.21 7.33 -0.39
N ASP A 40 27.29 7.87 -0.95
CA ASP A 40 28.16 7.14 -1.86
C ASP A 40 28.84 5.94 -1.21
N ASP A 41 29.29 6.10 0.03
CA ASP A 41 29.99 5.08 0.82
C ASP A 41 29.07 3.93 1.31
N TYR A 42 27.76 4.04 1.11
CA TYR A 42 26.81 2.95 1.38
C TYR A 42 26.60 2.02 0.19
N CYS A 43 26.88 2.48 -1.04
CA CYS A 43 26.74 1.66 -2.22
C CYS A 43 27.98 0.80 -2.43
N ASP A 44 27.83 -0.52 -2.46
CA ASP A 44 28.89 -1.49 -2.75
C ASP A 44 29.26 -1.57 -4.24
N GLY A 45 28.37 -1.12 -5.13
CA GLY A 45 28.56 -1.16 -6.57
C GLY A 45 28.19 -2.50 -7.22
N LEU A 46 27.55 -3.43 -6.49
CA LEU A 46 27.13 -4.73 -7.05
C LEU A 46 25.94 -4.61 -8.02
N GLY A 47 24.99 -3.70 -7.73
CA GLY A 47 23.95 -3.33 -8.69
C GLY A 47 22.70 -4.19 -8.67
N ASP A 48 22.40 -4.87 -7.57
CA ASP A 48 21.18 -5.68 -7.40
C ASP A 48 19.88 -4.84 -7.57
N CYS A 49 19.99 -3.53 -7.42
CA CYS A 49 18.90 -2.58 -7.63
C CYS A 49 18.58 -2.32 -9.12
N LEU A 50 19.51 -2.59 -10.07
CA LEU A 50 19.31 -2.30 -11.50
C LEU A 50 18.18 -3.16 -12.10
N PRO A 51 18.21 -4.51 -11.97
CA PRO A 51 17.17 -5.36 -12.54
C PRO A 51 15.82 -5.16 -11.85
N ALA A 52 15.82 -4.62 -10.64
CA ALA A 52 14.59 -4.35 -9.91
C ALA A 52 13.87 -3.06 -10.36
N CYS A 53 14.54 -2.20 -11.16
CA CYS A 53 13.95 -0.95 -11.61
C CYS A 53 13.12 -1.16 -12.90
N PRO A 54 11.77 -1.04 -12.86
CA PRO A 54 10.92 -1.31 -14.02
C PRO A 54 11.04 -0.22 -15.10
N THR A 55 11.53 0.97 -14.75
CA THR A 55 11.69 2.09 -15.69
C THR A 55 13.12 2.24 -16.21
N GLY A 56 14.07 1.43 -15.72
CA GLY A 56 15.48 1.58 -16.09
C GLY A 56 16.12 2.89 -15.59
N ALA A 57 15.54 3.53 -14.60
CA ALA A 57 16.03 4.81 -14.06
C ALA A 57 17.38 4.70 -13.32
N ILE A 58 17.94 3.50 -13.17
CA ILE A 58 19.20 3.28 -12.44
C ILE A 58 20.27 2.82 -13.42
N THR A 59 21.40 3.50 -13.39
CA THR A 59 22.56 3.18 -14.22
C THR A 59 23.83 3.14 -13.37
N PHE A 60 24.88 2.52 -13.89
CA PHE A 60 26.22 2.64 -13.31
C PHE A 60 26.97 3.83 -13.90
N VAL A 61 27.69 4.54 -13.04
CA VAL A 61 28.63 5.56 -13.43
C VAL A 61 29.96 5.33 -12.72
N GLU A 62 31.07 5.65 -13.42
CA GLU A 62 32.38 5.71 -12.81
C GLU A 62 32.67 7.16 -12.47
N ARG A 63 32.78 7.45 -11.20
CA ARG A 63 33.08 8.79 -10.72
C ARG A 63 33.89 8.77 -9.43
N GLU A 64 34.43 9.89 -9.06
CA GLU A 64 35.04 10.03 -7.75
C GLU A 64 33.97 9.94 -6.67
N ALA A 65 34.15 8.97 -5.79
CA ALA A 65 33.23 8.69 -4.69
C ALA A 65 34.01 8.19 -3.45
N ALA A 66 33.41 8.33 -2.29
CA ALA A 66 33.95 7.79 -1.05
C ALA A 66 34.06 6.27 -1.14
N ALA A 67 35.06 5.68 -0.49
CA ALA A 67 35.21 4.23 -0.42
C ALA A 67 33.99 3.63 0.30
N TYR A 68 33.61 2.39 -0.09
CA TYR A 68 32.56 1.66 0.61
C TYR A 68 32.94 1.44 2.08
N ASP A 69 32.02 1.77 2.97
CA ASP A 69 32.19 1.65 4.43
C ASP A 69 31.16 0.68 5.01
N GLU A 70 31.57 -0.59 5.09
CA GLU A 70 30.73 -1.65 5.65
C GLU A 70 30.27 -1.35 7.08
N LYS A 71 31.12 -0.71 7.90
CA LYS A 71 30.74 -0.38 9.29
C LYS A 71 29.64 0.67 9.33
N ALA A 72 29.74 1.70 8.50
CA ALA A 72 28.70 2.72 8.38
C ALA A 72 27.39 2.13 7.85
N VAL A 73 27.47 1.20 6.90
CA VAL A 73 26.30 0.45 6.39
C VAL A 73 25.65 -0.39 7.49
N GLN A 74 26.42 -1.17 8.24
CA GLN A 74 25.90 -1.98 9.34
C GLN A 74 25.26 -1.12 10.44
N GLU A 75 25.86 0.02 10.74
CA GLU A 75 25.30 0.96 11.70
C GLU A 75 23.98 1.58 11.18
N ASN A 76 23.90 1.92 9.90
CA ASN A 76 22.68 2.40 9.26
C ASN A 76 21.59 1.31 9.28
N LYS A 77 21.92 0.07 8.91
CA LYS A 77 21.01 -1.09 8.99
C LYS A 77 20.52 -1.35 10.41
N ARG A 78 21.40 -1.17 11.42
CA ARG A 78 21.02 -1.30 12.83
C ARG A 78 20.03 -0.20 13.22
N LYS A 79 20.28 1.04 12.83
CA LYS A 79 19.35 2.16 13.06
C LYS A 79 18.01 1.96 12.37
N GLN A 80 18.00 1.32 11.19
CA GLN A 80 16.77 0.96 10.47
C GLN A 80 16.06 -0.26 11.04
N LYS A 81 16.77 -1.17 11.72
CA LYS A 81 16.24 -2.40 12.34
C LYS A 81 15.88 -2.24 13.81
N GLU A 82 16.32 -1.18 14.48
CA GLU A 82 15.84 -0.91 15.84
C GLU A 82 14.33 -0.72 15.75
N PRO A 83 13.52 -1.58 16.42
CA PRO A 83 12.10 -1.33 16.51
C PRO A 83 11.95 0.06 17.11
N CYS A 84 11.03 0.86 16.61
CA CYS A 84 10.75 2.23 17.06
C CYS A 84 10.41 2.23 18.56
N GLY A 85 11.40 2.01 19.38
CA GLY A 85 11.39 2.00 20.85
C GLY A 85 12.12 3.23 21.37
N GLY A 86 11.78 4.39 20.87
CA GLY A 86 12.26 5.67 21.37
C GLY A 86 11.23 6.73 21.00
N VAL A 87 10.60 7.27 22.01
CA VAL A 87 9.64 8.38 21.90
C VAL A 87 10.37 9.59 21.32
N SER A 88 10.50 9.63 19.98
CA SER A 88 10.84 10.85 19.26
C SER A 88 9.61 11.29 18.48
N ALA A 89 9.01 12.37 18.94
CA ALA A 89 7.72 12.89 18.51
C ALA A 89 7.66 13.41 17.06
N HIS A 90 8.72 13.27 16.24
CA HIS A 90 8.76 13.87 14.89
C HIS A 90 9.61 13.00 13.97
N GLY A 91 8.99 12.15 13.14
CA GLY A 91 9.69 11.54 12.00
C GLY A 91 9.35 10.10 11.59
N GLY A 92 8.34 9.45 12.15
CA GLY A 92 7.88 8.12 11.72
C GLY A 92 6.92 8.19 10.52
N CYS A 93 6.89 7.12 9.69
CA CYS A 93 5.86 6.96 8.67
C CYS A 93 4.46 7.13 9.33
N PRO A 94 3.56 7.96 8.79
CA PRO A 94 2.24 8.22 9.39
C PRO A 94 1.45 6.96 9.74
N GLY A 95 1.63 5.87 9.00
CA GLY A 95 0.99 4.59 9.28
C GLY A 95 1.56 3.82 10.49
N HIS A 96 2.65 4.30 11.11
CA HIS A 96 3.23 3.70 12.32
C HIS A 96 3.14 4.64 13.55
N GLN A 97 2.57 5.82 13.39
CA GLN A 97 2.42 6.72 14.52
C GLN A 97 1.42 6.15 15.51
N MET A 98 1.80 6.12 16.78
CA MET A 98 0.92 5.71 17.87
C MET A 98 -0.06 6.83 18.18
N HIS A 99 -1.35 6.52 18.09
CA HIS A 99 -2.43 7.41 18.50
C HIS A 99 -3.23 6.74 19.60
N ARG A 100 -3.47 7.46 20.69
CA ARG A 100 -4.42 7.06 21.73
C ARG A 100 -5.65 7.95 21.63
N PHE A 101 -6.82 7.35 21.55
CA PHE A 101 -8.09 8.06 21.51
C PHE A 101 -8.76 7.93 22.87
N ASP A 102 -8.98 9.06 23.55
CA ASP A 102 -9.82 9.09 24.76
C ASP A 102 -11.28 9.05 24.32
N ARG A 103 -11.81 7.84 24.24
CA ARG A 103 -13.22 7.61 23.98
C ARG A 103 -13.95 7.60 25.31
N GLN A 104 -14.89 8.52 25.50
CA GLN A 104 -15.79 8.46 26.66
C GLN A 104 -16.55 7.12 26.55
N THR A 105 -16.39 6.28 27.55
CA THR A 105 -17.25 5.12 27.75
C THR A 105 -18.62 5.64 28.13
N GLY A 106 -19.43 5.96 27.11
CA GLY A 106 -20.85 6.31 27.33
C GLY A 106 -21.56 5.12 27.97
N LYS A 107 -22.74 5.39 28.59
CA LYS A 107 -23.62 4.32 29.05
C LYS A 107 -23.76 3.29 27.94
N PRO A 108 -23.71 1.97 28.24
CA PRO A 108 -23.90 0.97 27.22
C PRO A 108 -25.21 1.28 26.51
N LEU A 109 -25.12 1.63 25.22
CA LEU A 109 -26.27 1.60 24.35
C LEU A 109 -26.80 0.18 24.47
N VAL A 110 -28.07 0.02 24.74
CA VAL A 110 -28.74 -1.29 24.71
C VAL A 110 -28.34 -1.89 23.37
N ALA A 111 -27.51 -2.93 23.41
CA ALA A 111 -26.90 -3.50 22.22
C ALA A 111 -28.03 -4.18 21.43
N ALA A 112 -28.57 -3.47 20.44
CA ALA A 112 -29.25 -4.15 19.36
C ALA A 112 -28.17 -5.02 18.68
N GLU A 113 -28.40 -6.31 18.60
CA GLU A 113 -27.52 -7.20 17.86
C GLU A 113 -27.44 -6.71 16.40
N ILE A 114 -26.28 -6.20 16.01
CA ILE A 114 -26.04 -5.78 14.63
C ILE A 114 -25.57 -7.02 13.87
N PRO A 115 -26.36 -7.57 12.94
CA PRO A 115 -25.96 -8.77 12.21
C PRO A 115 -24.81 -8.48 11.26
N SER A 116 -23.93 -9.47 11.09
CA SER A 116 -22.87 -9.40 10.09
C SER A 116 -23.48 -9.26 8.69
N GLN A 117 -22.86 -8.39 7.88
CA GLN A 117 -23.21 -8.19 6.47
C GLN A 117 -22.22 -8.90 5.53
N LEU A 118 -21.31 -9.72 6.06
CA LEU A 118 -20.41 -10.52 5.23
C LEU A 118 -21.20 -11.60 4.51
N GLY A 119 -21.27 -11.51 3.17
CA GLY A 119 -22.08 -12.37 2.31
C GLY A 119 -21.33 -13.54 1.69
N GLN A 120 -20.00 -13.63 1.85
CA GLN A 120 -19.19 -14.70 1.28
C GLN A 120 -17.94 -14.99 2.11
N TRP A 121 -17.36 -16.17 1.85
CA TRP A 121 -16.07 -16.60 2.39
C TRP A 121 -15.28 -17.36 1.30
N PRO A 122 -13.95 -17.17 1.16
CA PRO A 122 -13.09 -16.25 1.92
C PRO A 122 -13.28 -14.78 1.51
N CYS A 123 -12.77 -13.83 2.33
CA CYS A 123 -12.84 -12.39 2.04
C CYS A 123 -11.46 -11.78 1.69
N GLN A 124 -10.36 -12.44 2.04
CA GLN A 124 -9.01 -11.96 1.69
C GLN A 124 -8.77 -12.02 0.18
N ILE A 125 -8.31 -10.90 -0.43
CA ILE A 125 -8.02 -10.82 -1.87
C ILE A 125 -7.13 -11.99 -2.32
N LYS A 126 -6.12 -12.33 -1.53
CA LYS A 126 -5.19 -13.43 -1.84
C LYS A 126 -5.85 -14.81 -1.89
N LEU A 127 -6.91 -15.01 -1.13
CA LEU A 127 -7.54 -16.32 -0.92
C LEU A 127 -8.77 -16.56 -1.80
N VAL A 128 -9.48 -15.51 -2.22
CA VAL A 128 -10.71 -15.70 -3.02
C VAL A 128 -10.40 -16.35 -4.37
N PRO A 129 -11.23 -17.31 -4.84
CA PRO A 129 -11.13 -17.81 -6.21
C PRO A 129 -11.52 -16.73 -7.21
N VAL A 130 -10.83 -16.66 -8.37
CA VAL A 130 -11.12 -15.65 -9.40
C VAL A 130 -12.53 -15.81 -10.00
N ASN A 131 -12.98 -17.05 -10.19
CA ASN A 131 -14.25 -17.40 -10.86
C ASN A 131 -15.32 -17.85 -9.85
N ALA A 132 -15.40 -17.22 -8.70
CA ALA A 132 -16.41 -17.60 -7.72
C ALA A 132 -17.81 -17.14 -8.17
N PRO A 133 -18.86 -17.98 -8.02
CA PRO A 133 -20.21 -17.66 -8.48
C PRO A 133 -20.79 -16.38 -7.88
N TYR A 134 -20.36 -16.00 -6.67
CA TYR A 134 -20.83 -14.78 -6.00
C TYR A 134 -20.33 -13.47 -6.63
N PHE A 135 -19.42 -13.54 -7.61
CA PHE A 135 -18.98 -12.34 -8.34
C PHE A 135 -19.93 -11.95 -9.50
N GLN A 136 -20.83 -12.83 -9.91
CA GLN A 136 -21.77 -12.52 -10.99
C GLN A 136 -22.84 -11.54 -10.54
N GLY A 137 -22.93 -10.41 -11.21
CA GLY A 137 -23.84 -9.31 -10.86
C GLY A 137 -23.44 -8.57 -9.58
N ALA A 138 -22.22 -8.74 -9.08
CA ALA A 138 -21.82 -8.26 -7.78
C ALA A 138 -21.41 -6.77 -7.77
N HIS A 139 -21.74 -6.10 -6.68
CA HIS A 139 -21.08 -4.87 -6.25
C HIS A 139 -19.91 -5.27 -5.36
N LEU A 140 -18.68 -4.83 -5.70
CA LEU A 140 -17.49 -5.15 -4.91
C LEU A 140 -17.21 -4.07 -3.87
N LEU A 141 -16.87 -4.50 -2.66
CA LEU A 141 -16.19 -3.70 -1.65
C LEU A 141 -14.74 -4.16 -1.58
N ILE A 142 -13.79 -3.28 -1.82
CA ILE A 142 -12.37 -3.51 -1.60
C ILE A 142 -11.94 -2.66 -0.41
N ALA A 143 -11.75 -3.29 0.75
CA ALA A 143 -11.50 -2.60 2.00
C ALA A 143 -10.09 -2.89 2.54
N ALA A 144 -9.41 -1.85 3.04
CA ALA A 144 -8.17 -2.07 3.77
C ALA A 144 -8.44 -2.75 5.12
N ASP A 145 -7.60 -3.69 5.54
CA ASP A 145 -7.78 -4.49 6.76
C ASP A 145 -8.13 -3.65 8.00
N CYS A 146 -7.51 -2.47 8.13
CA CYS A 146 -7.73 -1.59 9.28
C CYS A 146 -9.11 -0.92 9.31
N THR A 147 -9.83 -0.84 8.19
CA THR A 147 -11.08 -0.08 8.08
C THR A 147 -12.19 -0.64 8.95
N ALA A 148 -12.26 -1.98 9.07
CA ALA A 148 -13.26 -2.65 9.90
C ALA A 148 -13.07 -2.35 11.40
N PHE A 149 -11.86 -2.06 11.82
CA PHE A 149 -11.54 -1.73 13.21
C PHE A 149 -11.66 -0.23 13.50
N ALA A 150 -11.39 0.61 12.49
CA ALA A 150 -11.46 2.06 12.64
C ALA A 150 -12.91 2.57 12.52
N TYR A 151 -13.69 2.06 11.55
CA TYR A 151 -15.03 2.54 11.24
C TYR A 151 -16.12 1.59 11.76
N ALA A 152 -16.76 1.99 12.84
CA ALA A 152 -17.72 1.13 13.55
C ALA A 152 -18.94 0.70 12.70
N ASN A 153 -19.34 1.50 11.72
CA ASN A 153 -20.53 1.22 10.90
C ASN A 153 -20.20 0.55 9.55
N LEU A 154 -19.02 -0.08 9.42
CA LEU A 154 -18.55 -0.66 8.16
C LEU A 154 -19.54 -1.68 7.59
N HIS A 155 -20.08 -2.56 8.44
CA HIS A 155 -21.01 -3.60 8.01
C HIS A 155 -22.26 -3.02 7.36
N GLN A 156 -22.88 -2.03 8.02
CA GLN A 156 -24.17 -1.49 7.58
C GLN A 156 -24.03 -0.55 6.38
N GLU A 157 -22.95 0.23 6.34
CA GLU A 157 -22.81 1.29 5.33
C GLU A 157 -22.05 0.83 4.09
N PHE A 158 -21.06 -0.05 4.27
CA PHE A 158 -20.19 -0.44 3.15
C PHE A 158 -20.31 -1.89 2.74
N MET A 159 -20.52 -2.83 3.67
CA MET A 159 -20.56 -4.26 3.34
C MET A 159 -21.94 -4.73 2.87
N ALA A 160 -23.02 -4.12 3.37
CA ALA A 160 -24.37 -4.51 3.03
C ALA A 160 -24.60 -4.57 1.50
N GLY A 161 -25.01 -5.73 1.00
CA GLY A 161 -25.27 -5.96 -0.42
C GLY A 161 -24.04 -6.01 -1.32
N LYS A 162 -22.82 -6.08 -0.76
CA LYS A 162 -21.57 -6.14 -1.52
C LYS A 162 -20.77 -7.40 -1.22
N ILE A 163 -20.02 -7.85 -2.22
CA ILE A 163 -18.99 -8.87 -2.04
C ILE A 163 -17.73 -8.18 -1.52
N THR A 164 -17.29 -8.57 -0.34
CA THR A 164 -16.23 -7.89 0.40
C THR A 164 -14.87 -8.54 0.18
N LEU A 165 -13.92 -7.78 -0.31
CA LEU A 165 -12.52 -8.17 -0.48
C LEU A 165 -11.65 -7.31 0.42
N ILE A 166 -10.78 -7.93 1.22
CA ILE A 166 -9.90 -7.20 2.14
C ILE A 166 -8.42 -7.47 1.86
N GLY A 167 -7.57 -6.54 2.24
CA GLY A 167 -6.12 -6.70 2.15
C GLY A 167 -5.34 -5.50 2.66
N CYS A 168 -4.06 -5.72 2.92
CA CYS A 168 -3.12 -4.69 3.34
C CYS A 168 -1.90 -4.63 2.40
N PRO A 169 -1.77 -3.63 1.52
CA PRO A 169 -0.66 -3.57 0.58
C PRO A 169 0.71 -3.39 1.26
N LYS A 170 0.73 -3.02 2.54
CA LYS A 170 1.97 -2.92 3.31
C LYS A 170 2.41 -4.25 3.91
N LEU A 171 1.47 -5.10 4.33
CA LEU A 171 1.76 -6.39 4.95
C LEU A 171 1.85 -7.51 3.93
N ASP A 172 1.04 -7.45 2.89
CA ASP A 172 1.03 -8.43 1.82
C ASP A 172 2.01 -8.00 0.73
N SER A 173 3.09 -8.71 0.56
CA SER A 173 4.10 -8.44 -0.48
C SER A 173 3.64 -8.90 -1.87
N VAL A 174 2.46 -8.43 -2.32
CA VAL A 174 1.87 -8.82 -3.61
C VAL A 174 1.24 -7.62 -4.32
N ASP A 175 1.19 -7.67 -5.64
CA ASP A 175 0.39 -6.76 -6.44
C ASP A 175 -1.06 -7.28 -6.56
N TYR A 176 -1.97 -6.63 -5.88
CA TYR A 176 -3.39 -6.98 -5.95
C TYR A 176 -4.02 -6.69 -7.32
N SER A 177 -3.42 -5.81 -8.12
CA SER A 177 -4.01 -5.36 -9.39
C SER A 177 -4.21 -6.53 -10.37
N GLU A 178 -3.32 -7.51 -10.38
CA GLU A 178 -3.42 -8.68 -11.26
C GLU A 178 -4.64 -9.53 -10.93
N LYS A 179 -4.80 -9.87 -9.65
CA LYS A 179 -5.92 -10.71 -9.21
C LYS A 179 -7.26 -9.98 -9.29
N LEU A 180 -7.29 -8.71 -8.92
CA LEU A 180 -8.48 -7.87 -9.05
C LEU A 180 -8.89 -7.70 -10.52
N ALA A 181 -7.92 -7.50 -11.42
CA ALA A 181 -8.19 -7.47 -12.86
C ALA A 181 -8.82 -8.77 -13.35
N ALA A 182 -8.21 -9.90 -12.99
CA ALA A 182 -8.74 -11.23 -13.36
C ALA A 182 -10.18 -11.45 -12.84
N ILE A 183 -10.49 -11.00 -11.61
CA ILE A 183 -11.86 -11.06 -11.08
C ILE A 183 -12.80 -10.20 -11.92
N MET A 184 -12.42 -8.95 -12.25
CA MET A 184 -13.24 -8.02 -13.01
C MET A 184 -13.42 -8.47 -14.46
N GLU A 185 -12.39 -9.04 -15.09
CA GLU A 185 -12.42 -9.54 -16.47
C GLU A 185 -13.37 -10.73 -16.63
N ASN A 186 -13.30 -11.69 -15.70
CA ASN A 186 -14.00 -12.97 -15.81
C ASN A 186 -15.40 -12.99 -15.23
N ASN A 187 -15.84 -11.91 -14.56
CA ASN A 187 -17.13 -11.85 -13.90
C ASN A 187 -17.91 -10.58 -14.25
N ASP A 188 -19.22 -10.61 -14.07
CA ASP A 188 -20.10 -9.45 -14.29
C ASP A 188 -20.14 -8.56 -13.04
N VAL A 189 -19.07 -7.79 -12.84
CA VAL A 189 -18.96 -6.84 -11.71
C VAL A 189 -19.66 -5.52 -12.05
N GLN A 190 -20.61 -5.11 -11.22
CA GLN A 190 -21.46 -3.94 -11.46
C GLN A 190 -20.84 -2.63 -10.93
N SER A 191 -20.12 -2.67 -9.83
CA SER A 191 -19.43 -1.50 -9.27
C SER A 191 -18.32 -1.91 -8.32
N VAL A 192 -17.39 -0.97 -8.07
CA VAL A 192 -16.30 -1.14 -7.10
C VAL A 192 -16.33 0.01 -6.10
N THR A 193 -16.37 -0.31 -4.82
CA THR A 193 -16.18 0.65 -3.74
C THR A 193 -14.86 0.33 -3.04
N VAL A 194 -13.92 1.26 -3.03
CA VAL A 194 -12.67 1.14 -2.28
C VAL A 194 -12.80 1.91 -0.98
N VAL A 195 -12.61 1.23 0.15
CA VAL A 195 -12.56 1.87 1.48
C VAL A 195 -11.15 1.73 2.03
N ARG A 196 -10.50 2.85 2.28
CA ARG A 196 -9.12 2.88 2.74
C ARG A 196 -8.92 3.84 3.91
N MET A 197 -7.83 3.62 4.65
CA MET A 197 -7.41 4.59 5.67
C MET A 197 -6.70 5.79 5.04
N GLU A 198 -6.66 6.91 5.76
CA GLU A 198 -5.94 8.13 5.35
C GLU A 198 -4.43 7.95 5.26
N VAL A 199 -3.88 6.94 5.90
CA VAL A 199 -2.44 6.69 5.94
C VAL A 199 -1.87 6.36 4.56
N PRO A 200 -0.66 6.81 4.23
CA PRO A 200 -0.08 6.68 2.88
C PRO A 200 -0.01 5.24 2.36
N CYS A 201 0.28 4.27 3.23
CA CYS A 201 0.38 2.86 2.83
C CYS A 201 -0.93 2.30 2.23
N CYS A 202 -2.09 2.83 2.61
CA CYS A 202 -3.38 2.42 2.04
C CYS A 202 -3.63 2.98 0.63
N GLY A 203 -2.82 3.93 0.16
CA GLY A 203 -2.86 4.40 -1.23
C GLY A 203 -2.59 3.30 -2.25
N GLY A 204 -1.79 2.29 -1.87
CA GLY A 204 -1.52 1.13 -2.71
C GLY A 204 -2.76 0.30 -3.04
N LEU A 205 -3.74 0.21 -2.14
CA LEU A 205 -4.99 -0.51 -2.40
C LEU A 205 -5.87 0.22 -3.44
N GLU A 206 -5.95 1.54 -3.34
CA GLU A 206 -6.63 2.38 -4.33
C GLU A 206 -5.95 2.28 -5.71
N ALA A 207 -4.62 2.35 -5.73
CA ALA A 207 -3.84 2.21 -6.97
C ALA A 207 -4.05 0.83 -7.62
N ALA A 208 -4.03 -0.23 -6.83
CA ALA A 208 -4.28 -1.59 -7.32
C ALA A 208 -5.67 -1.74 -7.93
N ALA A 209 -6.71 -1.20 -7.28
CA ALA A 209 -8.07 -1.22 -7.80
C ALA A 209 -8.21 -0.43 -9.11
N LYS A 210 -7.58 0.75 -9.20
CA LYS A 210 -7.55 1.55 -10.44
C LYS A 210 -6.85 0.81 -11.58
N ASN A 211 -5.68 0.26 -11.32
CA ASN A 211 -4.93 -0.51 -12.30
C ASN A 211 -5.71 -1.74 -12.77
N ALA A 212 -6.40 -2.42 -11.85
CA ALA A 212 -7.26 -3.54 -12.18
C ALA A 212 -8.40 -3.15 -13.12
N LEU A 213 -9.07 -2.03 -12.86
CA LEU A 213 -10.10 -1.50 -13.73
C LEU A 213 -9.58 -1.18 -15.13
N LEU A 214 -8.44 -0.50 -15.22
CA LEU A 214 -7.80 -0.19 -16.52
C LEU A 214 -7.47 -1.46 -17.29
N ARG A 215 -6.90 -2.47 -16.62
CA ARG A 215 -6.53 -3.76 -17.24
C ARG A 215 -7.75 -4.55 -17.70
N SER A 216 -8.83 -4.53 -16.92
CA SER A 216 -10.07 -5.25 -17.28
C SER A 216 -10.76 -4.72 -18.54
N GLY A 217 -10.46 -3.49 -18.94
CA GLY A 217 -11.09 -2.84 -20.10
C GLY A 217 -12.61 -2.58 -19.95
N LYS A 218 -13.17 -2.85 -18.77
CA LYS A 218 -14.60 -2.67 -18.47
C LYS A 218 -14.85 -1.30 -17.84
N GLY A 219 -15.90 -0.62 -18.27
CA GLY A 219 -16.32 0.69 -17.75
C GLY A 219 -17.02 0.59 -16.38
N ILE A 220 -16.47 -0.17 -15.43
CA ILE A 220 -17.07 -0.40 -14.12
C ILE A 220 -16.94 0.89 -13.27
N PRO A 221 -18.05 1.44 -12.74
CA PRO A 221 -17.97 2.63 -11.89
C PRO A 221 -17.24 2.32 -10.58
N MET A 222 -16.34 3.24 -10.18
CA MET A 222 -15.57 3.10 -8.95
C MET A 222 -15.76 4.31 -8.04
N GLN A 223 -15.91 4.03 -6.74
CA GLN A 223 -15.94 5.01 -5.67
C GLN A 223 -14.81 4.75 -4.69
N VAL A 224 -14.17 5.81 -4.21
CA VAL A 224 -13.12 5.73 -3.18
C VAL A 224 -13.56 6.51 -1.94
N VAL A 225 -13.55 5.84 -0.80
CA VAL A 225 -13.84 6.41 0.51
C VAL A 225 -12.59 6.35 1.38
N THR A 226 -12.24 7.48 1.98
CA THR A 226 -11.11 7.57 2.90
C THR A 226 -11.60 7.75 4.32
N ILE A 227 -11.12 6.89 5.22
CA ILE A 227 -11.44 6.88 6.65
C ILE A 227 -10.22 7.34 7.44
N SER A 228 -10.43 8.21 8.40
CA SER A 228 -9.41 8.65 9.34
C SER A 228 -9.08 7.58 10.37
N VAL A 229 -7.92 7.67 10.98
CA VAL A 229 -7.50 6.72 12.03
C VAL A 229 -8.43 6.73 13.24
N ASP A 230 -9.13 7.83 13.50
CA ASP A 230 -10.13 7.97 14.59
C ASP A 230 -11.56 7.52 14.18
N GLY A 231 -11.73 7.07 12.93
CA GLY A 231 -12.97 6.43 12.46
C GLY A 231 -14.00 7.39 11.85
N ARG A 232 -13.59 8.49 11.23
CA ARG A 232 -14.47 9.40 10.50
C ARG A 232 -14.28 9.26 9.00
N ILE A 233 -15.32 9.44 8.21
CA ILE A 233 -15.20 9.56 6.77
C ILE A 233 -14.65 10.94 6.43
N LEU A 234 -13.46 11.00 5.84
CA LEU A 234 -12.80 12.22 5.42
C LEU A 234 -13.21 12.64 4.01
N SER A 235 -13.39 11.68 3.13
CA SER A 235 -13.78 11.94 1.75
C SER A 235 -14.48 10.73 1.13
N SER A 236 -15.38 11.02 0.20
CA SER A 236 -16.02 10.06 -0.68
C SER A 236 -16.04 10.65 -2.08
N ARG A 237 -15.38 10.00 -3.03
CA ARG A 237 -15.24 10.51 -4.38
C ARG A 237 -15.45 9.41 -5.43
N ALA A 238 -16.18 9.75 -6.50
CA ALA A 238 -16.17 8.90 -7.68
C ALA A 238 -14.75 8.94 -8.29
N ALA A 239 -14.21 7.79 -8.64
CA ALA A 239 -13.02 7.72 -9.45
C ALA A 239 -13.47 7.73 -10.91
N THR A 240 -13.20 8.82 -11.59
CA THR A 240 -13.41 8.89 -13.06
C THR A 240 -12.43 7.91 -13.71
N ASN A 241 -12.93 7.01 -14.56
CA ASN A 241 -12.09 6.34 -15.54
C ASN A 241 -11.44 7.42 -16.40
N PRO A 242 -10.11 7.37 -16.62
CA PRO A 242 -9.43 8.28 -17.53
C PRO A 242 -9.92 8.10 -18.96
#